data_b80d1efd73fe5ab67634d33693634b0c
#
_entry.id   b80d1efd73fe5ab67634d33693634b0c
#
_cell.length_a   1.000
_cell.length_b   1.000
_cell.length_c   1.000
_cell.angle_alpha   90.00
_cell.angle_beta   90.00
_cell.angle_gamma   90.00
#
_symmetry.space_group_name_H-M   'P 1'
#
loop_
_entity.id
_entity.type
_entity.pdbx_description
1 polymer ?
#
loop_
_entity_poly.entity_id
_entity_poly.type
_entity_poly.pdbx_seq_one_letter_code
_entity_poly.pdbx_strand_id
1 'polypeptide(L)'
;MAYEFADKGIRVNGIMPGMIDTPLIYEEIMKLYNGDMEKMRQDRNARVPMKRMGESWDVANAALFLVSDKAKYITGQILTVDGGLVLTGG
;
A
#
# COMPACT_ATOMS: atom_id res chain seq x y z
N MET A 1 18.19 10.68 -2.64
CA MET A 1 18.81 9.69 -1.72
C MET A 1 19.24 8.42 -2.44
N ALA A 2 18.39 7.79 -3.23
CA ALA A 2 18.78 6.56 -3.94
C ALA A 2 19.97 6.75 -4.86
N TYR A 3 20.00 7.83 -5.62
CA TYR A 3 21.08 8.12 -6.56
C TYR A 3 22.43 8.28 -5.85
N GLU A 4 22.43 8.98 -4.71
CA GLU A 4 23.65 9.27 -3.95
C GLU A 4 24.33 8.03 -3.41
N PHE A 5 23.57 7.01 -3.09
CA PHE A 5 24.08 5.80 -2.43
C PHE A 5 24.17 4.59 -3.35
N ALA A 6 23.74 4.75 -4.62
CA ALA A 6 23.70 3.61 -5.55
C ALA A 6 25.09 3.00 -5.77
N ASP A 7 26.13 3.82 -5.93
CA ASP A 7 27.49 3.35 -6.15
C ASP A 7 28.12 2.74 -4.90
N LYS A 8 27.48 2.89 -3.75
CA LYS A 8 27.92 2.30 -2.48
C LYS A 8 27.23 0.98 -2.16
N GLY A 9 26.43 0.48 -3.09
CA GLY A 9 25.68 -0.76 -2.90
C GLY A 9 24.47 -0.64 -2.00
N ILE A 10 23.99 0.58 -1.77
CA ILE A 10 22.81 0.83 -0.94
C ILE A 10 21.62 1.14 -1.85
N ARG A 11 20.54 0.39 -1.68
CA ARG A 11 19.31 0.60 -2.42
C ARG A 11 18.29 1.32 -1.53
N VAL A 12 17.56 2.27 -2.12
CA VAL A 12 16.54 3.04 -1.43
C VAL A 12 15.27 3.01 -2.28
N ASN A 13 14.23 2.40 -1.76
CA ASN A 13 12.94 2.31 -2.41
C ASN A 13 11.83 2.69 -1.44
N GLY A 14 10.68 3.03 -1.96
CA GLY A 14 9.51 3.37 -1.17
C GLY A 14 8.31 2.50 -1.53
N ILE A 15 7.31 2.51 -0.66
CA ILE A 15 6.03 1.85 -0.89
C ILE A 15 4.93 2.87 -0.68
N MET A 16 3.98 2.91 -1.61
CA MET A 16 2.79 3.74 -1.49
C MET A 16 1.58 2.82 -1.35
N PRO A 17 1.09 2.59 -0.12
CA PRO A 17 -0.09 1.75 0.07
C PRO A 17 -1.37 2.49 -0.30
N GLY A 18 -2.38 1.74 -0.75
CA GLY A 18 -3.71 2.27 -0.97
C GLY A 18 -4.59 2.14 0.25
N MET A 19 -5.83 1.68 0.06
CA MET A 19 -6.75 1.43 1.16
C MET A 19 -6.44 0.09 1.80
N ILE A 20 -5.89 0.13 3.01
CA ILE A 20 -5.50 -1.07 3.75
C ILE A 20 -6.44 -1.24 4.94
N ASP A 21 -7.00 -2.43 5.07
CA ASP A 21 -7.94 -2.77 6.14
C ASP A 21 -7.17 -3.05 7.44
N THR A 22 -6.96 -1.99 8.22
CA THR A 22 -6.22 -2.07 9.50
C THR A 22 -6.99 -1.36 10.59
N PRO A 23 -6.78 -1.75 11.87
CA PRO A 23 -7.44 -1.08 12.99
C PRO A 23 -7.17 0.42 13.10
N LEU A 24 -6.05 0.91 12.55
CA LEU A 24 -5.69 2.32 12.64
C LEU A 24 -6.72 3.26 12.02
N ILE A 25 -7.42 2.81 10.98
CA ILE A 25 -8.38 3.65 10.28
C ILE A 25 -9.78 3.60 10.91
N TYR A 26 -10.03 2.68 11.84
CA TYR A 26 -11.37 2.41 12.32
C TYR A 26 -11.95 3.57 13.13
N GLU A 27 -11.19 4.18 14.03
CA GLU A 27 -11.70 5.24 14.88
C GLU A 27 -12.22 6.44 14.10
N GLU A 28 -11.46 6.90 13.10
CA GLU A 28 -11.85 8.05 12.30
C GLU A 28 -12.94 7.70 11.29
N ILE A 29 -12.80 6.56 10.61
CA ILE A 29 -13.73 6.17 9.56
C ILE A 29 -15.08 5.72 10.14
N MET A 30 -15.06 5.10 11.31
CA MET A 30 -16.31 4.63 11.96
C MET A 30 -17.26 5.78 12.29
N LYS A 31 -16.75 6.97 12.54
CA LYS A 31 -17.58 8.14 12.76
C LYS A 31 -18.42 8.49 11.52
N LEU A 32 -17.86 8.30 10.33
CA LEU A 32 -18.56 8.56 9.07
C LEU A 32 -19.66 7.55 8.79
N TYR A 33 -19.56 6.35 9.33
CA TYR A 33 -20.49 5.25 9.08
C TYR A 33 -21.35 4.90 10.29
N ASN A 34 -21.34 5.74 11.33
CA ASN A 34 -22.10 5.51 12.56
C ASN A 34 -21.84 4.14 13.18
N GLY A 35 -20.61 3.65 13.09
CA GLY A 35 -20.21 2.36 13.63
C GLY A 35 -20.51 1.16 12.75
N ASP A 36 -21.02 1.37 11.55
CA ASP A 36 -21.35 0.27 10.62
C ASP A 36 -20.11 -0.16 9.82
N MET A 37 -19.40 -1.14 10.33
CA MET A 37 -18.17 -1.65 9.70
C MET A 37 -18.44 -2.34 8.37
N GLU A 38 -19.56 -3.03 8.26
CA GLU A 38 -19.91 -3.74 7.03
C GLU A 38 -20.10 -2.75 5.88
N LYS A 39 -20.81 -1.68 6.14
CA LYS A 39 -21.04 -0.64 5.14
C LYS A 39 -19.71 0.04 4.75
N MET A 40 -18.85 0.31 5.71
CA MET A 40 -17.52 0.89 5.45
C MET A 40 -16.73 -0.01 4.53
N ARG A 41 -16.67 -1.32 4.81
CA ARG A 41 -15.92 -2.26 3.99
C ARG A 41 -16.50 -2.37 2.59
N GLN A 42 -17.82 -2.44 2.47
CA GLN A 42 -18.48 -2.50 1.16
C GLN A 42 -18.14 -1.27 0.30
N ASP A 43 -18.25 -0.08 0.88
CA ASP A 43 -17.99 1.16 0.15
C ASP A 43 -16.53 1.25 -0.28
N ARG A 44 -15.61 0.91 0.61
CA ARG A 44 -14.19 1.00 0.29
C ARG A 44 -13.76 -0.08 -0.70
N ASN A 45 -14.24 -1.31 -0.52
CA ASN A 45 -13.95 -2.39 -1.45
C ASN A 45 -14.44 -2.05 -2.86
N ALA A 46 -15.60 -1.43 -2.99
CA ALA A 46 -16.17 -1.08 -4.28
C ALA A 46 -15.33 -0.05 -5.03
N ARG A 47 -14.59 0.80 -4.32
CA ARG A 47 -13.76 1.85 -4.93
C ARG A 47 -12.46 1.32 -5.53
N VAL A 48 -12.02 0.16 -5.09
CA VAL A 48 -10.75 -0.43 -5.54
C VAL A 48 -11.01 -1.28 -6.79
N PRO A 49 -10.24 -1.13 -7.87
CA PRO A 49 -10.44 -1.97 -9.06
C PRO A 49 -10.40 -3.47 -8.79
N MET A 50 -9.54 -3.93 -7.87
CA MET A 50 -9.53 -5.35 -7.48
C MET A 50 -10.67 -5.73 -6.55
N LYS A 51 -11.54 -4.77 -6.19
CA LYS A 51 -12.77 -4.96 -5.41
C LYS A 51 -12.55 -5.45 -3.99
N ARG A 52 -11.37 -5.19 -3.44
CA ARG A 52 -11.08 -5.41 -2.02
C ARG A 52 -10.04 -4.42 -1.54
N MET A 53 -10.12 -4.05 -0.28
CA MET A 53 -9.02 -3.35 0.38
C MET A 53 -7.83 -4.32 0.52
N GLY A 54 -6.64 -3.78 0.64
CA GLY A 54 -5.47 -4.59 0.93
C GLY A 54 -5.43 -4.99 2.40
N GLU A 55 -4.61 -5.99 2.67
CA GLU A 55 -4.27 -6.41 4.02
C GLU A 55 -2.87 -5.93 4.38
N SER A 56 -2.56 -5.91 5.67
CA SER A 56 -1.20 -5.53 6.12
C SER A 56 -0.12 -6.37 5.45
N TRP A 57 -0.39 -7.64 5.22
CA TRP A 57 0.56 -8.55 4.56
C TRP A 57 0.79 -8.19 3.08
N ASP A 58 -0.16 -7.56 2.42
CA ASP A 58 0.04 -7.12 1.05
C ASP A 58 1.17 -6.09 0.98
N VAL A 59 1.21 -5.17 1.93
CA VAL A 59 2.28 -4.17 2.04
C VAL A 59 3.58 -4.80 2.53
N ALA A 60 3.49 -5.66 3.54
CA ALA A 60 4.66 -6.33 4.11
C ALA A 60 5.38 -7.21 3.09
N ASN A 61 4.63 -7.93 2.24
CA ASN A 61 5.23 -8.76 1.19
C ASN A 61 5.93 -7.93 0.14
N ALA A 62 5.40 -6.76 -0.20
CA ALA A 62 6.07 -5.84 -1.12
C ALA A 62 7.40 -5.34 -0.52
N ALA A 63 7.38 -4.98 0.77
CA ALA A 63 8.58 -4.53 1.47
C ALA A 63 9.62 -5.65 1.53
N LEU A 64 9.18 -6.86 1.83
CA LEU A 64 10.07 -8.03 1.90
C LEU A 64 10.75 -8.28 0.55
N PHE A 65 10.02 -8.19 -0.55
CA PHE A 65 10.58 -8.33 -1.88
C PHE A 65 11.65 -7.26 -2.14
N LEU A 66 11.34 -5.99 -1.83
CA LEU A 66 12.25 -4.89 -2.12
C LEU A 66 13.55 -4.96 -1.32
N VAL A 67 13.53 -5.49 -0.09
CA VAL A 67 14.75 -5.63 0.72
C VAL A 67 15.49 -6.94 0.45
N SER A 68 14.92 -7.84 -0.34
CA SER A 68 15.54 -9.13 -0.63
C SER A 68 16.52 -9.04 -1.79
N ASP A 69 17.34 -10.08 -1.95
CA ASP A 69 18.27 -10.19 -3.06
C ASP A 69 17.58 -10.33 -4.41
N LYS A 70 16.28 -10.68 -4.41
CA LYS A 70 15.49 -10.75 -5.64
C LYS A 70 15.30 -9.38 -6.27
N ALA A 71 15.41 -8.31 -5.48
CA ALA A 71 15.28 -6.94 -5.94
C ALA A 71 16.63 -6.23 -6.01
N LYS A 72 17.72 -6.96 -6.17
CA LYS A 72 19.07 -6.41 -6.04
C LYS A 72 19.44 -5.36 -7.09
N TYR A 73 18.69 -5.27 -8.18
CA TYR A 73 18.92 -4.27 -9.22
C TYR A 73 17.83 -3.19 -9.24
N ILE A 74 17.06 -3.06 -8.15
CA ILE A 74 15.96 -2.10 -8.03
C ILE A 74 16.34 -1.06 -6.98
N THR A 75 16.44 0.20 -7.39
CA THR A 75 16.65 1.33 -6.49
C THR A 75 15.96 2.55 -7.05
N GLY A 76 15.58 3.48 -6.18
CA GLY A 76 14.94 4.73 -6.58
C GLY A 76 13.49 4.57 -7.01
N GLN A 77 12.84 3.48 -6.67
CA GLN A 77 11.47 3.19 -7.08
C GLN A 77 10.49 3.37 -5.93
N ILE A 78 9.27 3.77 -6.28
CA ILE A 78 8.14 3.76 -5.36
C ILE A 78 7.15 2.73 -5.91
N LEU A 79 6.94 1.67 -5.15
CA LEU A 79 6.03 0.59 -5.52
C LEU A 79 4.65 0.87 -4.93
N THR A 80 3.66 1.08 -5.79
CA THR A 80 2.28 1.30 -5.36
C THR A 80 1.60 -0.03 -5.11
N VAL A 81 1.02 -0.19 -3.91
CA VAL A 81 0.35 -1.42 -3.48
C VAL A 81 -1.07 -1.04 -3.09
N ASP A 82 -1.98 -1.00 -4.08
CA ASP A 82 -3.28 -0.35 -3.91
C ASP A 82 -4.44 -1.04 -4.64
N GLY A 83 -4.21 -2.21 -5.21
CA GLY A 83 -5.26 -2.91 -5.96
C GLY A 83 -5.73 -2.18 -7.20
N GLY A 84 -4.94 -1.23 -7.69
CA GLY A 84 -5.27 -0.45 -8.89
C GLY A 84 -5.95 0.88 -8.61
N LEU A 85 -6.09 1.28 -7.35
CA LEU A 85 -6.82 2.50 -6.99
C LEU A 85 -6.31 3.74 -7.72
N VAL A 86 -4.99 3.89 -7.86
CA VAL A 86 -4.41 5.06 -8.52
C VAL A 86 -4.81 5.15 -9.99
N LEU A 87 -5.16 4.04 -10.62
CA LEU A 87 -5.58 4.01 -12.02
C LEU A 87 -6.96 4.64 -12.23
N THR A 88 -7.73 4.82 -11.17
CA THR A 88 -9.07 5.45 -11.26
C THR A 88 -9.01 6.97 -11.23
N GLY A 89 -7.83 7.54 -11.03
CA GLY A 89 -7.68 8.98 -10.86
C GLY A 89 -8.01 9.47 -9.46
N GLY A 90 -8.32 8.56 -8.57
CA GLY A 90 -8.65 8.86 -7.17
C GLY A 90 -7.92 7.96 -6.19
#